data_70588a9cd5fd0a622fcc6b7b6795b1f6
#
_entry.id   70588a9cd5fd0a622fcc6b7b6795b1f6
#
_cell.length_a   1.000
_cell.length_b   1.000
_cell.length_c   1.000
_cell.angle_alpha   90.00
_cell.angle_beta   90.00
_cell.angle_gamma   90.00
#
_symmetry.space_group_name_H-M   'P 1'
#
loop_
_entity.id
_entity.type
_entity.pdbx_description
1 polymer ?
#
loop_
_entity_poly.entity_id
_entity_poly.type
_entity_poly.pdbx_seq_one_letter_code
_entity_poly.pdbx_strand_id
1 'polypeptide(L)'
;SPTGLKGEVSLWNLYGAPAANRKISAKVLLVPQKVQFSKYPEYVFIDPLMDPKKPVKVFTESLADMKTNSKGEAEFDLNLERFEKATYQLTFFAEGFEADGGRSVTSQTQTLVSPLPYFVGYKPDGDLSFIKQNSARAINYIAVNPELNTNEVKDLRIQLVSLHPVTTLVKKDDGTYQYQSIIQSSIVSTTPFTIEKQGTSYTLPTQEIGDFSLSVLGKDDTVLNQLKFSVVGTSKQPLAKNAELSIKLNKAEYQANEDIEIQITSPYTGSGLITIERDKVYATQWFKTDTTNSVQKIHIPADFQGSGYVNVAFIRDWNSPEIFISPLSYSISPFKVNHDSHNIKIDLQTAAVSRPGEPFTIDYHTDKPGKIIVFAVDEGILQVAKYTTPDPLAFFFQKHALEVEAYLNHGLEITRGIARDFEILRRSHITDRTLYNQILLEALKKNPDFIATWTI
;
A
#
# COMPACT_ATOMS: atom_id res chain seq x y z
N SER A 1 -24.90 15.40 -7.51
CA SER A 1 -24.76 16.52 -6.56
C SER A 1 -25.61 16.26 -5.32
N PRO A 2 -25.17 16.58 -4.10
CA PRO A 2 -25.99 16.46 -2.90
C PRO A 2 -27.13 17.50 -2.86
N THR A 3 -27.01 18.58 -3.62
CA THR A 3 -27.99 19.68 -3.65
C THR A 3 -29.29 19.20 -4.31
N GLY A 4 -30.41 19.27 -3.56
CA GLY A 4 -31.73 18.93 -4.05
C GLY A 4 -31.92 17.43 -4.36
N LEU A 5 -31.06 16.54 -3.81
CA LEU A 5 -31.24 15.10 -3.98
C LEU A 5 -32.45 14.61 -3.19
N LYS A 6 -33.33 13.89 -3.88
CA LYS A 6 -34.57 13.35 -3.31
C LYS A 6 -34.54 11.82 -3.29
N GLY A 7 -35.15 11.24 -2.29
CA GLY A 7 -35.43 9.81 -2.20
C GLY A 7 -36.85 9.57 -2.69
N GLU A 8 -37.00 8.76 -3.73
CA GLU A 8 -38.32 8.39 -4.29
C GLU A 8 -38.65 6.94 -3.88
N VAL A 9 -39.89 6.75 -3.43
CA VAL A 9 -40.43 5.44 -3.03
C VAL A 9 -41.69 5.17 -3.82
N SER A 10 -41.80 4.02 -4.48
CA SER A 10 -43.00 3.55 -5.15
C SER A 10 -43.47 2.28 -4.46
N LEU A 11 -44.70 2.27 -3.94
CA LEU A 11 -45.28 1.15 -3.24
C LEU A 11 -46.45 0.58 -4.05
N TRP A 12 -46.44 -0.74 -4.24
CA TRP A 12 -47.44 -1.46 -5.02
C TRP A 12 -48.05 -2.60 -4.21
N ASN A 13 -49.35 -2.84 -4.40
CA ASN A 13 -50.01 -4.03 -3.87
C ASN A 13 -49.57 -5.28 -4.66
N LEU A 14 -49.64 -6.46 -4.06
CA LEU A 14 -49.22 -7.73 -4.68
C LEU A 14 -49.90 -8.02 -6.02
N TYR A 15 -51.10 -7.47 -6.27
CA TYR A 15 -51.85 -7.62 -7.51
C TYR A 15 -51.60 -6.51 -8.52
N GLY A 16 -50.53 -5.70 -8.32
CA GLY A 16 -50.07 -4.72 -9.31
C GLY A 16 -50.75 -3.36 -9.29
N ALA A 17 -51.66 -3.09 -8.37
CA ALA A 17 -52.24 -1.75 -8.21
C ALA A 17 -51.38 -0.85 -7.29
N PRO A 18 -51.31 0.49 -7.53
CA PRO A 18 -50.65 1.41 -6.63
C PRO A 18 -51.21 1.35 -5.22
N ALA A 19 -50.32 1.35 -4.23
CA ALA A 19 -50.73 1.36 -2.81
C ALA A 19 -50.85 2.82 -2.32
N ALA A 20 -52.01 3.44 -2.56
CA ALA A 20 -52.27 4.83 -2.20
C ALA A 20 -52.51 5.01 -0.68
N ASN A 21 -52.19 6.21 -0.17
CA ASN A 21 -52.40 6.62 1.23
C ASN A 21 -51.78 5.65 2.26
N ARG A 22 -50.60 5.06 1.93
CA ARG A 22 -49.83 4.21 2.84
C ARG A 22 -48.76 5.01 3.52
N LYS A 23 -48.53 4.72 4.80
CA LYS A 23 -47.45 5.30 5.57
C LYS A 23 -46.11 4.76 5.03
N ILE A 24 -45.16 5.66 4.82
CA ILE A 24 -43.75 5.36 4.51
C ILE A 24 -42.88 6.00 5.57
N SER A 25 -42.03 5.21 6.21
CA SER A 25 -40.93 5.70 7.03
C SER A 25 -39.62 5.54 6.24
N ALA A 26 -38.73 6.54 6.31
CA ALA A 26 -37.49 6.48 5.60
C ALA A 26 -36.31 6.91 6.49
N LYS A 27 -35.12 6.37 6.16
CA LYS A 27 -33.88 6.62 6.88
C LYS A 27 -32.73 6.78 5.90
N VAL A 28 -31.83 7.68 6.20
CA VAL A 28 -30.58 7.91 5.45
C VAL A 28 -29.40 7.50 6.30
N LEU A 29 -28.48 6.76 5.69
CA LEU A 29 -27.17 6.45 6.25
C LEU A 29 -26.09 6.97 5.29
N LEU A 30 -25.17 7.80 5.79
CA LEU A 30 -24.03 8.33 5.07
C LEU A 30 -22.75 7.74 5.67
N VAL A 31 -22.05 6.91 4.89
CA VAL A 31 -20.76 6.32 5.28
C VAL A 31 -19.68 6.86 4.38
N PRO A 32 -18.59 7.44 4.94
CA PRO A 32 -17.48 7.89 4.13
C PRO A 32 -16.90 6.75 3.30
N GLN A 33 -16.72 6.98 2.01
CA GLN A 33 -16.30 5.95 1.07
C GLN A 33 -15.08 6.40 0.28
N LYS A 34 -14.15 5.46 0.05
CA LYS A 34 -13.08 5.68 -0.93
C LYS A 34 -13.69 5.80 -2.32
N VAL A 35 -13.23 6.81 -3.07
CA VAL A 35 -13.71 7.04 -4.42
C VAL A 35 -13.15 5.99 -5.36
N GLN A 36 -14.02 5.17 -5.91
CA GLN A 36 -13.70 4.17 -6.91
C GLN A 36 -14.89 4.01 -7.85
N PHE A 37 -14.62 3.96 -9.14
CA PHE A 37 -15.65 3.83 -10.17
C PHE A 37 -15.44 2.54 -10.95
N SER A 38 -16.46 1.67 -10.99
CA SER A 38 -16.42 0.41 -11.75
C SER A 38 -16.23 0.61 -13.26
N LYS A 39 -16.61 1.78 -13.80
CA LYS A 39 -16.37 2.16 -15.19
C LYS A 39 -14.90 2.46 -15.49
N TYR A 40 -14.12 2.79 -14.45
CA TYR A 40 -12.70 3.17 -14.56
C TYR A 40 -11.85 2.41 -13.53
N PRO A 41 -11.83 1.07 -13.56
CA PRO A 41 -11.20 0.24 -12.53
C PRO A 41 -9.68 0.41 -12.46
N GLU A 42 -9.06 0.86 -13.56
CA GLU A 42 -7.60 1.06 -13.68
C GLU A 42 -7.13 2.41 -13.14
N TYR A 43 -8.06 3.34 -12.85
CA TYR A 43 -7.72 4.67 -12.39
C TYR A 43 -7.83 4.77 -10.87
N VAL A 44 -6.88 5.45 -10.29
CA VAL A 44 -6.85 5.77 -8.84
C VAL A 44 -7.38 7.18 -8.63
N PHE A 45 -8.43 7.27 -7.84
CA PHE A 45 -9.05 8.53 -7.44
C PHE A 45 -8.81 8.78 -5.96
N ILE A 46 -8.71 10.04 -5.57
CA ILE A 46 -8.76 10.46 -4.16
C ILE A 46 -9.94 11.41 -3.95
N ASP A 47 -10.40 11.49 -2.71
CA ASP A 47 -11.37 12.52 -2.32
C ASP A 47 -10.62 13.75 -1.80
N PRO A 48 -10.61 14.88 -2.53
CA PRO A 48 -9.96 16.11 -2.09
C PRO A 48 -10.53 16.72 -0.80
N LEU A 49 -11.73 16.31 -0.42
CA LEU A 49 -12.40 16.79 0.78
C LEU A 49 -12.06 15.96 2.02
N MET A 50 -11.45 14.79 1.84
CA MET A 50 -11.11 13.90 2.94
C MET A 50 -9.71 14.23 3.49
N ASP A 51 -9.63 14.65 4.74
CA ASP A 51 -8.36 14.78 5.47
C ASP A 51 -7.98 13.42 6.09
N PRO A 52 -6.87 12.78 5.65
CA PRO A 52 -6.45 11.48 6.20
C PRO A 52 -6.19 11.50 7.72
N LYS A 53 -5.98 12.68 8.30
CA LYS A 53 -5.68 12.86 9.74
C LYS A 53 -6.94 13.04 10.58
N LYS A 54 -8.10 13.27 9.97
CA LYS A 54 -9.36 13.46 10.69
C LYS A 54 -10.29 12.29 10.48
N PRO A 55 -10.87 11.70 11.54
CA PRO A 55 -11.88 10.67 11.38
C PRO A 55 -13.12 11.30 10.73
N VAL A 56 -13.54 10.73 9.61
CA VAL A 56 -14.78 11.16 8.96
C VAL A 56 -15.96 10.52 9.67
N LYS A 57 -16.99 11.31 9.96
CA LYS A 57 -18.16 10.87 10.73
C LYS A 57 -19.13 10.10 9.83
N VAL A 58 -19.74 9.08 10.42
CA VAL A 58 -20.91 8.39 9.88
C VAL A 58 -22.14 9.12 10.37
N PHE A 59 -23.07 9.41 9.46
CA PHE A 59 -24.33 10.06 9.80
C PHE A 59 -25.49 9.09 9.56
N THR A 60 -26.41 9.07 10.50
CA THR A 60 -27.66 8.30 10.40
C THR A 60 -28.79 9.22 10.78
N GLU A 61 -29.82 9.30 9.95
CA GLU A 61 -30.96 10.14 10.20
C GLU A 61 -32.26 9.49 9.73
N SER A 62 -33.30 9.57 10.57
CA SER A 62 -34.67 9.23 10.21
C SER A 62 -35.37 10.46 9.64
N LEU A 63 -35.99 10.30 8.47
CA LEU A 63 -36.74 11.36 7.83
C LEU A 63 -38.18 11.39 8.37
N ALA A 64 -38.86 12.51 8.17
CA ALA A 64 -40.29 12.61 8.55
C ALA A 64 -41.11 11.60 7.77
N ASP A 65 -42.04 10.92 8.47
CA ASP A 65 -42.96 9.99 7.83
C ASP A 65 -43.81 10.68 6.76
N MET A 66 -43.96 9.99 5.62
CA MET A 66 -44.78 10.45 4.48
C MET A 66 -45.91 9.49 4.19
N LYS A 67 -46.88 9.92 3.39
CA LYS A 67 -47.90 9.03 2.84
C LYS A 67 -47.77 9.00 1.33
N THR A 68 -47.99 7.83 0.75
CA THR A 68 -48.06 7.65 -0.70
C THR A 68 -49.22 8.42 -1.31
N ASN A 69 -49.02 9.00 -2.49
CA ASN A 69 -50.02 9.65 -3.30
C ASN A 69 -50.97 8.61 -4.00
N SER A 70 -51.86 9.08 -4.86
CA SER A 70 -52.79 8.23 -5.63
C SER A 70 -52.10 7.23 -6.58
N LYS A 71 -50.80 7.50 -6.92
CA LYS A 71 -49.97 6.61 -7.74
C LYS A 71 -49.11 5.66 -6.90
N GLY A 72 -49.23 5.68 -5.57
CA GLY A 72 -48.41 4.87 -4.68
C GLY A 72 -47.00 5.41 -4.45
N GLU A 73 -46.76 6.70 -4.75
CA GLU A 73 -45.43 7.32 -4.67
C GLU A 73 -45.29 8.23 -3.44
N ALA A 74 -44.13 8.28 -2.87
CA ALA A 74 -43.74 9.25 -1.83
C ALA A 74 -42.31 9.80 -2.13
N GLU A 75 -42.09 11.08 -1.89
CA GLU A 75 -40.87 11.77 -2.15
C GLU A 75 -40.30 12.35 -0.84
N PHE A 76 -39.03 12.12 -0.57
CA PHE A 76 -38.31 12.60 0.61
C PHE A 76 -37.19 13.54 0.20
N ASP A 77 -37.16 14.73 0.76
CA ASP A 77 -36.00 15.62 0.64
C ASP A 77 -34.90 15.14 1.59
N LEU A 78 -33.76 14.76 1.02
CA LEU A 78 -32.65 14.22 1.80
C LEU A 78 -31.82 15.30 2.48
N ASN A 79 -31.90 16.56 2.01
CA ASN A 79 -31.28 17.76 2.58
C ASN A 79 -29.81 17.51 3.03
N LEU A 80 -28.98 16.98 2.11
CA LEU A 80 -27.63 16.54 2.40
C LEU A 80 -26.63 17.70 2.63
N GLU A 81 -27.00 18.94 2.30
CA GLU A 81 -26.16 20.13 2.44
C GLU A 81 -25.79 20.45 3.89
N ARG A 82 -26.54 19.95 4.86
CA ARG A 82 -26.32 20.14 6.30
C ARG A 82 -25.22 19.24 6.87
N PHE A 83 -24.78 18.21 6.15
CA PHE A 83 -23.71 17.32 6.59
C PHE A 83 -22.34 17.86 6.19
N GLU A 84 -21.27 17.34 6.82
CA GLU A 84 -19.91 17.69 6.47
C GLU A 84 -19.64 17.43 4.99
N LYS A 85 -18.88 18.33 4.35
CA LYS A 85 -18.50 18.17 2.94
C LYS A 85 -17.48 17.06 2.80
N ALA A 86 -17.93 15.91 2.31
CA ALA A 86 -17.13 14.74 1.98
C ALA A 86 -17.86 13.89 0.93
N THR A 87 -17.19 12.87 0.43
CA THR A 87 -17.81 11.88 -0.43
C THR A 87 -18.33 10.73 0.42
N TYR A 88 -19.62 10.44 0.28
CA TYR A 88 -20.32 9.41 1.05
C TYR A 88 -20.95 8.35 0.15
N GLN A 89 -20.91 7.10 0.62
CA GLN A 89 -21.89 6.10 0.24
C GLN A 89 -23.19 6.42 0.98
N LEU A 90 -24.17 6.90 0.25
CA LEU A 90 -25.53 7.12 0.76
C LEU A 90 -26.29 5.81 0.63
N THR A 91 -26.88 5.36 1.71
CA THR A 91 -27.92 4.29 1.71
C THR A 91 -29.24 4.92 2.14
N PHE A 92 -30.22 4.85 1.26
CA PHE A 92 -31.59 5.26 1.53
C PHE A 92 -32.43 4.01 1.82
N PHE A 93 -32.96 3.93 3.02
CA PHE A 93 -33.88 2.87 3.47
C PHE A 93 -35.30 3.40 3.49
N ALA A 94 -36.21 2.61 2.99
CA ALA A 94 -37.63 2.91 3.07
C ALA A 94 -38.41 1.70 3.58
N GLU A 95 -39.43 1.96 4.41
CA GLU A 95 -40.35 0.98 4.97
C GLU A 95 -41.78 1.43 4.72
N GLY A 96 -42.53 0.65 3.94
CA GLY A 96 -43.94 0.89 3.63
C GLY A 96 -44.87 0.00 4.46
N PHE A 97 -45.92 0.58 5.01
CA PHE A 97 -46.85 -0.11 5.92
C PHE A 97 -48.20 -0.38 5.26
N GLU A 98 -48.83 -1.49 5.65
CA GLU A 98 -50.22 -1.78 5.31
C GLU A 98 -51.21 -0.76 5.94
N ALA A 99 -52.46 -0.74 5.45
CA ALA A 99 -53.48 0.22 5.90
C ALA A 99 -53.71 0.20 7.42
N ASP A 100 -53.69 -1.00 7.98
CA ASP A 100 -53.99 -1.27 9.38
C ASP A 100 -52.74 -1.31 10.27
N GLY A 101 -51.56 -1.00 9.70
CA GLY A 101 -50.30 -0.85 10.43
C GLY A 101 -49.63 -2.15 10.89
N GLY A 102 -50.14 -3.32 10.47
CA GLY A 102 -49.70 -4.62 11.00
C GLY A 102 -48.46 -5.23 10.34
N ARG A 103 -48.28 -5.00 9.04
CA ARG A 103 -47.15 -5.55 8.24
C ARG A 103 -46.47 -4.44 7.48
N SER A 104 -45.18 -4.63 7.26
CA SER A 104 -44.35 -3.71 6.48
C SER A 104 -43.50 -4.45 5.46
N VAL A 105 -43.10 -3.72 4.42
CA VAL A 105 -42.08 -4.13 3.45
C VAL A 105 -40.97 -3.11 3.45
N THR A 106 -39.73 -3.59 3.36
CA THR A 106 -38.55 -2.75 3.37
C THR A 106 -37.82 -2.82 2.04
N SER A 107 -37.23 -1.70 1.63
CA SER A 107 -36.36 -1.63 0.48
C SER A 107 -35.21 -0.66 0.77
N GLN A 108 -34.08 -0.84 0.07
CA GLN A 108 -32.95 0.08 0.17
C GLN A 108 -32.32 0.27 -1.19
N THR A 109 -31.75 1.47 -1.37
CA THR A 109 -30.89 1.78 -2.51
C THR A 109 -29.62 2.48 -2.04
N GLN A 110 -28.55 2.35 -2.83
CA GLN A 110 -27.26 2.94 -2.51
C GLN A 110 -26.76 3.76 -3.68
N THR A 111 -26.15 4.90 -3.38
CA THR A 111 -25.49 5.74 -4.38
C THR A 111 -24.32 6.48 -3.75
N LEU A 112 -23.32 6.84 -4.58
CA LEU A 112 -22.23 7.69 -4.17
C LEU A 112 -22.65 9.16 -4.33
N VAL A 113 -22.46 9.97 -3.28
CA VAL A 113 -22.78 11.40 -3.30
C VAL A 113 -21.54 12.21 -2.94
N SER A 114 -21.28 13.29 -3.68
CA SER A 114 -20.19 14.22 -3.44
C SER A 114 -20.59 15.62 -3.86
N PRO A 115 -20.15 16.68 -3.14
CA PRO A 115 -20.34 18.05 -3.57
C PRO A 115 -19.38 18.49 -4.70
N LEU A 116 -18.42 17.63 -5.08
CA LEU A 116 -17.45 17.95 -6.11
C LEU A 116 -18.06 17.84 -7.52
N PRO A 117 -17.74 18.78 -8.41
CA PRO A 117 -18.22 18.76 -9.79
C PRO A 117 -17.53 17.69 -10.65
N TYR A 118 -16.36 17.21 -10.24
CA TYR A 118 -15.61 16.14 -10.89
C TYR A 118 -14.57 15.56 -9.94
N PHE A 119 -14.10 14.35 -10.28
CA PHE A 119 -12.95 13.70 -9.67
C PHE A 119 -11.83 13.55 -10.68
N VAL A 120 -10.59 13.79 -10.25
CA VAL A 120 -9.40 13.54 -11.07
C VAL A 120 -8.87 12.15 -10.74
N GLY A 121 -8.73 11.31 -11.76
CA GLY A 121 -8.14 9.97 -11.65
C GLY A 121 -6.82 9.90 -12.40
N TYR A 122 -5.89 9.10 -11.89
CA TYR A 122 -4.66 8.77 -12.62
C TYR A 122 -4.53 7.26 -12.83
N LYS A 123 -3.88 6.91 -13.96
CA LYS A 123 -3.49 5.55 -14.30
C LYS A 123 -2.02 5.55 -14.67
N PRO A 124 -1.14 4.85 -13.94
CA PRO A 124 0.26 4.72 -14.30
C PRO A 124 0.45 3.68 -15.42
N ASP A 125 1.53 3.80 -16.16
CA ASP A 125 1.96 2.85 -17.18
C ASP A 125 2.70 1.62 -16.61
N GLY A 126 2.79 1.50 -15.29
CA GLY A 126 3.43 0.42 -14.54
C GLY A 126 3.73 0.80 -13.10
N ASP A 127 4.60 0.05 -12.44
CA ASP A 127 4.98 0.31 -11.05
C ASP A 127 5.71 1.65 -10.92
N LEU A 128 5.28 2.45 -9.95
CA LEU A 128 5.84 3.76 -9.64
C LEU A 128 6.87 3.71 -8.49
N SER A 129 7.02 2.59 -7.82
CA SER A 129 7.91 2.47 -6.66
C SER A 129 9.38 2.28 -7.04
N PHE A 130 9.67 1.86 -8.28
CA PHE A 130 11.00 1.54 -8.75
C PHE A 130 11.20 1.90 -10.23
N ILE A 131 11.33 3.19 -10.53
CA ILE A 131 11.50 3.71 -11.89
C ILE A 131 12.99 3.90 -12.16
N LYS A 132 13.53 3.26 -13.20
CA LYS A 132 14.94 3.44 -13.55
C LYS A 132 15.19 4.87 -14.05
N GLN A 133 16.29 5.48 -13.61
CA GLN A 133 16.70 6.82 -14.04
C GLN A 133 16.75 6.93 -15.57
N ASN A 134 16.31 8.07 -16.11
CA ASN A 134 16.23 8.37 -17.54
C ASN A 134 15.30 7.42 -18.33
N SER A 135 14.41 6.70 -17.70
CA SER A 135 13.40 5.91 -18.39
C SER A 135 12.17 6.75 -18.75
N ALA A 136 11.57 6.45 -19.90
CA ALA A 136 10.33 7.08 -20.32
C ALA A 136 9.16 6.45 -19.54
N ARG A 137 8.49 7.24 -18.70
CA ARG A 137 7.34 6.80 -17.90
C ARG A 137 6.23 7.84 -17.99
N ALA A 138 5.00 7.37 -18.07
CA ALA A 138 3.85 8.24 -18.23
C ALA A 138 2.72 7.93 -17.25
N ILE A 139 1.99 8.98 -16.91
CA ILE A 139 0.76 8.90 -16.11
C ILE A 139 -0.39 9.45 -16.98
N ASN A 140 -1.42 8.67 -17.14
CA ASN A 140 -2.64 9.11 -17.81
C ASN A 140 -3.62 9.66 -16.78
N TYR A 141 -4.09 10.90 -17.01
CA TYR A 141 -5.06 11.57 -16.17
C TYR A 141 -6.40 11.68 -16.88
N ILE A 142 -7.48 11.49 -16.14
CA ILE A 142 -8.86 11.78 -16.57
C ILE A 142 -9.57 12.61 -15.50
N ALA A 143 -10.56 13.38 -15.93
CA ALA A 143 -11.54 13.99 -15.03
C ALA A 143 -12.91 13.37 -15.28
N VAL A 144 -13.60 12.94 -14.23
CA VAL A 144 -14.89 12.25 -14.30
C VAL A 144 -15.95 13.05 -13.58
N ASN A 145 -17.03 13.36 -14.26
CA ASN A 145 -18.17 14.10 -13.71
C ASN A 145 -19.18 13.18 -12.98
N PRO A 146 -20.23 13.70 -12.32
CA PRO A 146 -21.21 12.90 -11.59
C PRO A 146 -21.94 11.86 -12.42
N GLU A 147 -22.09 12.06 -13.73
CA GLU A 147 -22.71 11.13 -14.68
C GLU A 147 -21.72 10.03 -15.17
N LEU A 148 -20.53 9.98 -14.56
CA LEU A 148 -19.45 9.06 -14.91
C LEU A 148 -18.96 9.21 -16.36
N ASN A 149 -19.03 10.41 -16.91
CA ASN A 149 -18.44 10.74 -18.20
C ASN A 149 -17.14 11.52 -18.01
N THR A 150 -16.18 11.27 -18.89
CA THR A 150 -14.96 12.08 -18.90
C THR A 150 -15.24 13.45 -19.47
N ASN A 151 -14.65 14.48 -18.87
CA ASN A 151 -14.79 15.88 -19.28
C ASN A 151 -13.45 16.62 -19.28
N GLU A 152 -13.42 17.71 -20.04
CA GLU A 152 -12.29 18.64 -20.02
C GLU A 152 -12.26 19.45 -18.74
N VAL A 153 -11.06 19.62 -18.12
CA VAL A 153 -10.84 20.51 -16.99
C VAL A 153 -9.59 21.34 -17.24
N LYS A 154 -9.77 22.66 -17.28
CA LYS A 154 -8.72 23.66 -17.50
C LYS A 154 -8.28 24.33 -16.21
N ASP A 155 -7.21 25.14 -16.32
CA ASP A 155 -6.65 25.95 -15.25
C ASP A 155 -6.20 25.13 -14.03
N LEU A 156 -5.77 23.89 -14.26
CA LEU A 156 -5.10 23.08 -13.28
C LEU A 156 -3.60 23.38 -13.25
N ARG A 157 -2.93 22.92 -12.21
CA ARG A 157 -1.48 22.92 -12.10
C ARG A 157 -1.01 21.55 -11.70
N ILE A 158 0.14 21.13 -12.23
CA ILE A 158 0.82 19.93 -11.79
C ILE A 158 2.05 20.34 -11.02
N GLN A 159 2.20 19.82 -9.81
CA GLN A 159 3.28 20.17 -8.90
C GLN A 159 4.11 18.93 -8.58
N LEU A 160 5.40 19.04 -8.82
CA LEU A 160 6.40 18.06 -8.44
C LEU A 160 7.07 18.47 -7.14
N VAL A 161 7.11 17.58 -6.18
CA VAL A 161 7.73 17.76 -4.86
C VAL A 161 8.74 16.63 -4.64
N SER A 162 9.96 16.97 -4.29
CA SER A 162 10.99 16.03 -3.85
C SER A 162 10.83 15.73 -2.37
N LEU A 163 10.97 14.46 -2.00
CA LEU A 163 10.77 13.95 -0.63
C LEU A 163 12.09 13.39 -0.11
N HIS A 164 12.60 13.93 0.99
CA HIS A 164 13.85 13.51 1.60
C HIS A 164 13.61 13.06 3.05
N PRO A 165 13.83 11.77 3.39
CA PRO A 165 13.84 11.33 4.78
C PRO A 165 15.08 11.90 5.48
N VAL A 166 14.85 12.60 6.59
CA VAL A 166 15.93 13.15 7.42
C VAL A 166 15.67 12.83 8.88
N THR A 167 16.73 12.49 9.60
CA THR A 167 16.68 12.30 11.04
C THR A 167 16.81 13.62 11.76
N THR A 168 15.85 13.96 12.59
CA THR A 168 15.90 15.14 13.44
C THR A 168 15.71 14.81 14.91
N LEU A 169 16.26 15.62 15.79
CA LEU A 169 16.10 15.49 17.23
C LEU A 169 14.84 16.22 17.67
N VAL A 170 13.82 15.48 18.08
CA VAL A 170 12.54 16.03 18.51
C VAL A 170 12.45 15.97 20.04
N LYS A 171 12.05 17.08 20.67
CA LYS A 171 11.74 17.12 22.10
C LYS A 171 10.35 16.55 22.33
N LYS A 172 10.24 15.59 23.23
CA LYS A 172 8.98 15.01 23.69
C LYS A 172 8.31 15.88 24.76
N ASP A 173 7.04 15.62 25.01
CA ASP A 173 6.25 16.32 26.03
C ASP A 173 6.82 16.10 27.45
N ASP A 174 7.52 15.00 27.71
CA ASP A 174 8.21 14.68 28.96
C ASP A 174 9.56 15.41 29.13
N GLY A 175 9.94 16.24 28.15
CA GLY A 175 11.21 16.99 28.13
C GLY A 175 12.41 16.22 27.62
N THR A 176 12.30 14.94 27.35
CA THR A 176 13.36 14.13 26.75
C THR A 176 13.48 14.38 25.25
N TYR A 177 14.64 14.04 24.66
CA TYR A 177 14.88 14.15 23.24
C TYR A 177 14.96 12.77 22.59
N GLN A 178 14.32 12.64 21.43
CA GLN A 178 14.37 11.42 20.62
C GLN A 178 14.70 11.76 19.18
N TYR A 179 15.55 10.97 18.54
CA TYR A 179 15.72 11.02 17.09
C TYR A 179 14.45 10.49 16.42
N GLN A 180 13.94 11.26 15.48
CA GLN A 180 12.77 10.89 14.68
C GLN A 180 13.06 11.14 13.22
N SER A 181 12.74 10.15 12.38
CA SER A 181 12.76 10.32 10.94
C SER A 181 11.55 11.14 10.50
N ILE A 182 11.79 12.21 9.79
CA ILE A 182 10.76 13.06 9.18
C ILE A 182 11.01 13.16 7.67
N ILE A 183 9.94 13.34 6.90
CA ILE A 183 10.07 13.59 5.47
C ILE A 183 10.11 15.10 5.25
N GLN A 184 11.27 15.59 4.82
CA GLN A 184 11.42 16.96 4.34
C GLN A 184 10.97 17.01 2.88
N SER A 185 10.13 17.97 2.53
CA SER A 185 9.61 18.16 1.18
C SER A 185 10.08 19.48 0.58
N SER A 186 10.45 19.45 -0.70
CA SER A 186 10.87 20.64 -1.46
C SER A 186 10.16 20.67 -2.80
N ILE A 187 9.53 21.81 -3.15
CA ILE A 187 8.88 21.98 -4.45
C ILE A 187 9.98 22.07 -5.52
N VAL A 188 9.94 21.16 -6.48
CA VAL A 188 10.85 21.14 -7.63
C VAL A 188 10.31 22.00 -8.77
N SER A 189 9.02 21.83 -9.08
CA SER A 189 8.36 22.58 -10.15
C SER A 189 6.85 22.65 -9.95
N THR A 190 6.25 23.68 -10.52
CA THR A 190 4.79 23.82 -10.65
C THR A 190 4.51 24.36 -12.04
N THR A 191 3.75 23.62 -12.86
CA THR A 191 3.46 23.96 -14.25
C THR A 191 1.96 23.95 -14.51
N PRO A 192 1.45 24.77 -15.45
CA PRO A 192 0.05 24.72 -15.91
C PRO A 192 -0.27 23.33 -16.45
N PHE A 193 -1.49 22.88 -16.21
CA PHE A 193 -1.98 21.56 -16.64
C PHE A 193 -3.44 21.64 -17.06
N THR A 194 -3.79 20.85 -18.07
CA THR A 194 -5.17 20.69 -18.55
C THR A 194 -5.44 19.21 -18.74
N ILE A 195 -6.58 18.76 -18.28
CA ILE A 195 -7.07 17.42 -18.57
C ILE A 195 -8.08 17.54 -19.71
N GLU A 196 -7.74 16.96 -20.85
CA GLU A 196 -8.60 16.91 -22.04
C GLU A 196 -9.76 15.94 -21.83
N LYS A 197 -10.81 16.04 -22.63
CA LYS A 197 -11.99 15.18 -22.54
C LYS A 197 -11.67 13.68 -22.68
N GLN A 198 -10.70 13.32 -23.53
CA GLN A 198 -10.21 11.94 -23.71
C GLN A 198 -9.13 11.54 -22.72
N GLY A 199 -8.77 12.43 -21.80
CA GLY A 199 -7.66 12.28 -20.88
C GLY A 199 -6.37 12.91 -21.39
N THR A 200 -5.39 13.07 -20.50
CA THR A 200 -4.09 13.70 -20.80
C THR A 200 -2.98 12.83 -20.24
N SER A 201 -1.98 12.56 -21.08
CA SER A 201 -0.76 11.84 -20.67
C SER A 201 0.28 12.85 -20.19
N TYR A 202 0.86 12.59 -19.03
CA TYR A 202 1.94 13.36 -18.43
C TYR A 202 3.20 12.51 -18.31
N THR A 203 4.31 12.97 -18.90
CA THR A 203 5.60 12.28 -18.78
C THR A 203 6.24 12.58 -17.44
N LEU A 204 6.57 11.54 -16.68
CA LEU A 204 7.25 11.69 -15.39
C LEU A 204 8.69 12.18 -15.59
N PRO A 205 9.17 13.15 -14.80
CA PRO A 205 10.57 13.53 -14.75
C PRO A 205 11.35 12.43 -14.04
N THR A 206 12.19 11.71 -14.77
CA THR A 206 12.98 10.57 -14.27
C THR A 206 14.49 10.84 -14.29
N GLN A 207 14.91 12.09 -14.48
CA GLN A 207 16.32 12.48 -14.59
C GLN A 207 17.03 12.46 -13.25
N GLU A 208 16.35 12.84 -12.19
CA GLU A 208 16.88 12.88 -10.84
C GLU A 208 16.46 11.66 -10.02
N ILE A 209 17.41 11.10 -9.26
CA ILE A 209 17.17 9.97 -8.37
C ILE A 209 16.56 10.50 -7.08
N GLY A 210 15.55 9.79 -6.55
CA GLY A 210 14.91 10.14 -5.29
C GLY A 210 13.46 9.74 -5.22
N ASP A 211 12.83 10.17 -4.15
CA ASP A 211 11.40 10.02 -3.90
C ASP A 211 10.68 11.31 -4.23
N PHE A 212 9.60 11.20 -4.95
CA PHE A 212 8.82 12.33 -5.41
C PHE A 212 7.33 12.16 -5.15
N SER A 213 6.66 13.28 -4.98
CA SER A 213 5.21 13.38 -5.00
C SER A 213 4.78 14.28 -6.16
N LEU A 214 3.83 13.80 -6.95
CA LEU A 214 3.24 14.55 -8.06
C LEU A 214 1.77 14.79 -7.74
N SER A 215 1.39 16.07 -7.67
CA SER A 215 0.03 16.49 -7.31
C SER A 215 -0.61 17.26 -8.44
N VAL A 216 -1.89 16.98 -8.72
CA VAL A 216 -2.75 17.84 -9.56
C VAL A 216 -3.50 18.79 -8.64
N LEU A 217 -3.30 20.09 -8.83
CA LEU A 217 -3.88 21.16 -8.04
C LEU A 217 -4.98 21.87 -8.81
N GLY A 218 -6.09 22.19 -8.14
CA GLY A 218 -7.13 23.07 -8.60
C GLY A 218 -6.73 24.55 -8.54
N LYS A 219 -7.66 25.44 -8.92
CA LYS A 219 -7.44 26.90 -8.91
C LYS A 219 -7.14 27.47 -7.52
N ASP A 220 -7.72 26.88 -6.50
CA ASP A 220 -7.63 27.26 -5.08
C ASP A 220 -6.55 26.49 -4.31
N ASP A 221 -5.59 25.90 -5.00
CA ASP A 221 -4.55 25.01 -4.45
C ASP A 221 -5.06 23.70 -3.83
N THR A 222 -6.35 23.39 -4.01
CA THR A 222 -6.89 22.09 -3.57
C THR A 222 -6.18 20.95 -4.30
N VAL A 223 -5.69 19.96 -3.56
CA VAL A 223 -5.09 18.75 -4.13
C VAL A 223 -6.19 17.84 -4.66
N LEU A 224 -6.39 17.85 -5.97
CA LEU A 224 -7.40 17.05 -6.66
C LEU A 224 -6.98 15.60 -6.84
N ASN A 225 -5.67 15.36 -6.99
CA ASN A 225 -5.08 14.04 -7.00
C ASN A 225 -3.61 14.12 -6.62
N GLN A 226 -3.09 13.04 -6.06
CA GLN A 226 -1.68 12.92 -5.67
C GLN A 226 -1.20 11.50 -5.85
N LEU A 227 -0.01 11.35 -6.41
CA LEU A 227 0.71 10.08 -6.49
C LEU A 227 2.13 10.25 -5.96
N LYS A 228 2.74 9.14 -5.56
CA LYS A 228 4.16 9.09 -5.19
C LYS A 228 4.89 8.17 -6.15
N PHE A 229 6.10 8.53 -6.49
CA PHE A 229 6.96 7.68 -7.32
C PHE A 229 8.41 7.80 -6.87
N SER A 230 9.21 6.81 -7.25
CA SER A 230 10.63 6.74 -6.90
C SER A 230 11.47 6.47 -8.12
N VAL A 231 12.47 7.31 -8.31
CA VAL A 231 13.47 7.14 -9.37
C VAL A 231 14.73 6.55 -8.75
N VAL A 232 15.17 5.43 -9.30
CA VAL A 232 16.31 4.65 -8.82
C VAL A 232 17.47 4.69 -9.82
N GLY A 233 18.68 4.64 -9.32
CA GLY A 233 19.89 4.68 -10.14
C GLY A 233 21.16 4.81 -9.31
N THR A 234 22.25 5.16 -9.96
CA THR A 234 23.55 5.38 -9.30
C THR A 234 23.96 6.83 -9.45
N SER A 235 24.21 7.52 -8.35
CA SER A 235 24.68 8.91 -8.37
C SER A 235 25.53 9.26 -7.15
N LYS A 236 26.38 10.28 -7.32
CA LYS A 236 27.18 10.89 -6.24
C LYS A 236 26.52 12.11 -5.60
N GLN A 237 25.22 12.28 -5.77
CA GLN A 237 24.53 13.44 -5.20
C GLN A 237 24.70 13.48 -3.68
N PRO A 238 25.07 14.63 -3.10
CA PRO A 238 25.11 14.78 -1.65
C PRO A 238 23.69 14.65 -1.10
N LEU A 239 23.54 13.81 -0.11
CA LEU A 239 22.28 13.66 0.63
C LEU A 239 22.09 14.81 1.62
N ALA A 240 20.84 15.04 2.02
CA ALA A 240 20.54 15.97 3.10
C ALA A 240 21.30 15.58 4.38
N LYS A 241 21.67 16.56 5.20
CA LYS A 241 22.25 16.29 6.52
C LYS A 241 21.34 15.36 7.31
N ASN A 242 21.93 14.36 7.96
CA ASN A 242 21.22 13.32 8.73
C ASN A 242 20.33 12.38 7.88
N ALA A 243 20.63 12.18 6.61
CA ALA A 243 19.99 11.14 5.83
C ALA A 243 20.22 9.75 6.44
N GLU A 244 19.21 8.91 6.37
CA GLU A 244 19.27 7.52 6.84
C GLU A 244 19.59 6.58 5.67
N LEU A 245 20.13 5.40 5.99
CA LEU A 245 20.20 4.31 5.03
C LEU A 245 18.77 3.88 4.67
N SER A 246 18.45 3.93 3.40
CA SER A 246 17.18 3.41 2.90
C SER A 246 17.38 2.43 1.76
N ILE A 247 16.50 1.43 1.70
CA ILE A 247 16.50 0.44 0.63
C ILE A 247 15.12 0.35 0.00
N LYS A 248 15.11 0.12 -1.33
CA LYS A 248 13.90 -0.19 -2.09
C LYS A 248 14.13 -1.39 -2.97
N LEU A 249 13.19 -2.30 -2.95
CA LEU A 249 13.20 -3.48 -3.80
C LEU A 249 12.44 -3.18 -5.09
N ASN A 250 12.89 -3.75 -6.21
CA ASN A 250 12.25 -3.57 -7.51
C ASN A 250 10.87 -4.22 -7.61
N LYS A 251 10.53 -5.15 -6.72
CA LYS A 251 9.21 -5.79 -6.60
C LYS A 251 8.90 -6.07 -5.14
N ALA A 252 7.62 -6.29 -4.83
CA ALA A 252 7.19 -6.80 -3.52
C ALA A 252 7.09 -8.34 -3.49
N GLU A 253 6.92 -8.96 -4.68
CA GLU A 253 6.78 -10.41 -4.85
C GLU A 253 7.69 -10.92 -5.96
N TYR A 254 8.36 -12.04 -5.70
CA TYR A 254 9.37 -12.66 -6.55
C TYR A 254 9.05 -14.14 -6.78
N GLN A 255 9.72 -14.73 -7.77
CA GLN A 255 9.81 -16.18 -7.91
C GLN A 255 11.03 -16.70 -7.14
N ALA A 256 10.99 -17.96 -6.68
CA ALA A 256 12.20 -18.63 -6.22
C ALA A 256 13.26 -18.66 -7.34
N ASN A 257 14.53 -18.56 -6.99
CA ASN A 257 15.63 -18.52 -7.96
C ASN A 257 15.67 -17.23 -8.81
N GLU A 258 15.02 -16.13 -8.36
CA GLU A 258 15.04 -14.82 -9.01
C GLU A 258 16.01 -13.88 -8.28
N ASP A 259 16.51 -12.85 -8.98
CA ASP A 259 17.33 -11.81 -8.39
C ASP A 259 16.45 -10.67 -7.87
N ILE A 260 16.71 -10.22 -6.65
CA ILE A 260 16.17 -8.98 -6.10
C ILE A 260 17.11 -7.83 -6.49
N GLU A 261 16.62 -6.84 -7.24
CA GLU A 261 17.31 -5.57 -7.44
C GLU A 261 16.98 -4.61 -6.29
N ILE A 262 18.00 -4.06 -5.66
CA ILE A 262 17.89 -3.23 -4.46
C ILE A 262 18.48 -1.87 -4.74
N GLN A 263 17.67 -0.82 -4.73
CA GLN A 263 18.16 0.54 -4.64
C GLN A 263 18.62 0.79 -3.20
N ILE A 264 19.86 1.14 -3.03
CA ILE A 264 20.44 1.53 -1.74
C ILE A 264 20.77 3.02 -1.80
N THR A 265 20.18 3.78 -0.89
CA THR A 265 20.50 5.19 -0.65
C THR A 265 21.16 5.27 0.72
N SER A 266 22.46 5.60 0.76
CA SER A 266 23.27 5.61 1.98
C SER A 266 23.71 7.02 2.34
N PRO A 267 23.83 7.36 3.63
CA PRO A 267 24.26 8.69 4.08
C PRO A 267 25.73 8.99 3.75
N TYR A 268 26.50 7.99 3.38
CA TYR A 268 27.92 8.07 3.07
C TYR A 268 28.35 6.95 2.11
N THR A 269 29.55 7.02 1.60
CA THR A 269 30.19 5.95 0.84
C THR A 269 30.78 4.88 1.76
N GLY A 270 30.91 3.64 1.29
CA GLY A 270 31.43 2.57 2.13
C GLY A 270 31.19 1.17 1.59
N SER A 271 31.18 0.22 2.51
CA SER A 271 30.97 -1.20 2.21
C SER A 271 29.78 -1.75 2.99
N GLY A 272 29.07 -2.70 2.41
CA GLY A 272 27.90 -3.27 3.06
C GLY A 272 27.73 -4.75 2.80
N LEU A 273 26.88 -5.34 3.62
CA LEU A 273 26.43 -6.72 3.50
C LEU A 273 24.90 -6.69 3.29
N ILE A 274 24.47 -7.34 2.25
CA ILE A 274 23.07 -7.62 1.97
C ILE A 274 22.79 -9.05 2.39
N THR A 275 21.70 -9.28 3.11
CA THR A 275 21.27 -10.61 3.50
C THR A 275 19.81 -10.84 3.17
N ILE A 276 19.44 -12.10 2.88
CA ILE A 276 18.05 -12.56 2.88
C ILE A 276 17.84 -13.33 4.17
N GLU A 277 16.85 -12.89 4.96
CA GLU A 277 16.63 -13.39 6.32
C GLU A 277 15.16 -13.67 6.58
N ARG A 278 14.90 -14.60 7.51
CA ARG A 278 13.62 -14.84 8.15
C ARG A 278 13.83 -15.43 9.54
N ASP A 279 14.02 -16.73 9.67
CA ASP A 279 14.41 -17.53 10.84
C ASP A 279 15.92 -17.82 10.88
N LYS A 280 16.57 -17.64 9.73
CA LYS A 280 18.03 -17.72 9.54
C LYS A 280 18.43 -16.86 8.36
N VAL A 281 19.73 -16.74 8.10
CA VAL A 281 20.25 -16.15 6.87
C VAL A 281 20.22 -17.19 5.75
N TYR A 282 19.55 -16.87 4.66
CA TYR A 282 19.39 -17.73 3.48
C TYR A 282 20.38 -17.40 2.38
N ALA A 283 20.74 -16.12 2.23
CA ALA A 283 21.69 -15.64 1.25
C ALA A 283 22.44 -14.42 1.75
N THR A 284 23.66 -14.24 1.27
CA THR A 284 24.51 -13.09 1.60
C THR A 284 25.18 -12.53 0.35
N GLN A 285 25.33 -11.21 0.27
CA GLN A 285 26.04 -10.53 -0.81
C GLN A 285 26.82 -9.33 -0.26
N TRP A 286 28.14 -9.35 -0.39
CA TRP A 286 28.98 -8.20 -0.08
C TRP A 286 28.99 -7.21 -1.23
N PHE A 287 29.03 -5.92 -0.92
CA PHE A 287 29.20 -4.87 -1.90
C PHE A 287 30.03 -3.71 -1.34
N LYS A 288 30.62 -2.95 -2.23
CA LYS A 288 31.27 -1.67 -1.94
C LYS A 288 30.73 -0.62 -2.90
N THR A 289 30.50 0.58 -2.41
CA THR A 289 30.07 1.68 -3.25
C THR A 289 30.81 2.97 -2.86
N ASP A 290 31.27 3.69 -3.87
CA ASP A 290 31.84 5.04 -3.78
C ASP A 290 30.81 6.12 -4.15
N THR A 291 29.54 5.73 -4.18
CA THR A 291 28.38 6.60 -4.43
C THR A 291 27.36 6.46 -3.31
N THR A 292 26.58 7.51 -3.06
CA THR A 292 25.52 7.50 -2.03
C THR A 292 24.22 6.82 -2.51
N ASN A 293 24.08 6.66 -3.83
CA ASN A 293 22.99 5.90 -4.44
C ASN A 293 23.59 4.78 -5.30
N SER A 294 23.20 3.55 -5.05
CA SER A 294 23.66 2.40 -5.83
C SER A 294 22.56 1.37 -6.00
N VAL A 295 22.62 0.62 -7.10
CA VAL A 295 21.74 -0.53 -7.33
C VAL A 295 22.58 -1.80 -7.14
N GLN A 296 22.15 -2.64 -6.22
CA GLN A 296 22.77 -3.91 -5.90
C GLN A 296 21.82 -5.06 -6.22
N LYS A 297 22.32 -6.29 -6.22
CA LYS A 297 21.50 -7.49 -6.45
C LYS A 297 21.81 -8.55 -5.40
N ILE A 298 20.80 -9.31 -5.03
CA ILE A 298 20.96 -10.54 -4.26
C ILE A 298 20.07 -11.63 -4.85
N HIS A 299 20.60 -12.83 -4.92
CA HIS A 299 19.90 -14.00 -5.48
C HIS A 299 19.05 -14.68 -4.43
N ILE A 300 17.78 -14.97 -4.74
CA ILE A 300 16.88 -15.76 -3.88
C ILE A 300 17.22 -17.24 -4.07
N PRO A 301 17.55 -18.00 -3.01
CA PRO A 301 17.76 -19.44 -3.13
C PRO A 301 16.54 -20.18 -3.69
N ALA A 302 16.77 -21.22 -4.47
CA ALA A 302 15.72 -21.99 -5.12
C ALA A 302 14.75 -22.69 -4.13
N ASP A 303 15.22 -22.96 -2.92
CA ASP A 303 14.46 -23.58 -1.82
C ASP A 303 13.78 -22.55 -0.91
N PHE A 304 13.98 -21.26 -1.13
CA PHE A 304 13.33 -20.21 -0.33
C PHE A 304 11.85 -20.07 -0.70
N GLN A 305 10.98 -20.05 0.30
CA GLN A 305 9.53 -20.01 0.13
C GLN A 305 8.89 -19.03 1.15
N GLY A 306 7.79 -18.40 0.72
CA GLY A 306 6.99 -17.51 1.58
C GLY A 306 7.61 -16.13 1.77
N SER A 307 7.37 -15.51 2.93
CA SER A 307 7.86 -14.16 3.24
C SER A 307 9.32 -14.19 3.73
N GLY A 308 10.04 -13.13 3.41
CA GLY A 308 11.40 -12.89 3.87
C GLY A 308 11.71 -11.41 3.97
N TYR A 309 12.92 -11.12 4.38
CA TYR A 309 13.41 -9.77 4.55
C TYR A 309 14.76 -9.62 3.88
N VAL A 310 14.92 -8.56 3.12
CA VAL A 310 16.24 -8.08 2.71
C VAL A 310 16.74 -7.13 3.77
N ASN A 311 17.86 -7.45 4.38
CA ASN A 311 18.55 -6.59 5.33
C ASN A 311 19.84 -6.08 4.70
N VAL A 312 20.15 -4.80 4.88
CA VAL A 312 21.40 -4.16 4.45
C VAL A 312 22.04 -3.52 5.66
N ALA A 313 23.21 -4.04 6.01
CA ALA A 313 24.12 -3.42 6.96
C ALA A 313 25.23 -2.70 6.17
N PHE A 314 25.46 -1.41 6.45
CA PHE A 314 26.38 -0.58 5.70
C PHE A 314 27.36 0.16 6.61
N ILE A 315 28.62 0.02 6.34
CA ILE A 315 29.72 0.61 7.13
C ILE A 315 30.37 1.72 6.28
N ARG A 316 30.49 2.88 6.90
CA ARG A 316 31.11 4.06 6.32
C ARG A 316 32.58 3.81 5.92
N ASP A 317 32.96 4.28 4.74
CA ASP A 317 34.37 4.31 4.34
C ASP A 317 35.15 5.24 5.27
N TRP A 318 36.38 4.84 5.60
CA TRP A 318 37.29 5.63 6.43
C TRP A 318 37.57 7.04 5.87
N ASN A 319 37.58 7.17 4.55
CA ASN A 319 37.83 8.44 3.85
C ASN A 319 36.58 9.28 3.63
N SER A 320 35.40 8.85 4.12
CA SER A 320 34.21 9.64 3.99
C SER A 320 34.29 10.94 4.80
N PRO A 321 33.87 12.08 4.26
CA PRO A 321 33.86 13.35 4.98
C PRO A 321 32.79 13.42 6.08
N GLU A 322 31.81 12.51 6.07
CA GLU A 322 30.66 12.48 6.98
C GLU A 322 31.05 11.84 8.34
N ILE A 323 31.79 12.55 9.16
CA ILE A 323 32.32 12.03 10.44
C ILE A 323 31.36 12.13 11.61
N PHE A 324 30.27 12.91 11.49
CA PHE A 324 29.31 13.17 12.58
C PHE A 324 28.14 12.19 12.64
N ILE A 325 28.02 11.29 11.65
CA ILE A 325 26.97 10.27 11.56
C ILE A 325 27.53 8.93 12.04
N SER A 326 26.68 8.07 12.61
CA SER A 326 27.05 6.70 12.99
C SER A 326 27.79 6.01 11.83
N PRO A 327 28.94 5.37 12.07
CA PRO A 327 29.69 4.65 11.04
C PRO A 327 28.96 3.38 10.56
N LEU A 328 27.95 2.92 11.30
CA LEU A 328 27.12 1.78 10.95
C LEU A 328 25.69 2.25 10.72
N SER A 329 25.15 1.92 9.56
CA SER A 329 23.74 2.11 9.21
C SER A 329 23.13 0.80 8.74
N TYR A 330 21.83 0.61 8.97
CA TYR A 330 21.12 -0.58 8.51
C TYR A 330 19.72 -0.21 8.03
N SER A 331 19.20 -1.03 7.13
CA SER A 331 17.82 -0.90 6.64
C SER A 331 17.27 -2.26 6.26
N ILE A 332 15.96 -2.45 6.45
CA ILE A 332 15.28 -3.72 6.22
C ILE A 332 14.05 -3.48 5.36
N SER A 333 13.84 -4.35 4.38
CA SER A 333 12.65 -4.33 3.55
C SER A 333 12.04 -5.74 3.44
N PRO A 334 10.74 -5.91 3.68
CA PRO A 334 10.07 -7.19 3.49
C PRO A 334 9.86 -7.48 2.01
N PHE A 335 9.88 -8.76 1.65
CA PHE A 335 9.47 -9.28 0.35
C PHE A 335 8.74 -10.61 0.50
N LYS A 336 8.16 -11.09 -0.59
CA LYS A 336 7.43 -12.35 -0.64
C LYS A 336 7.87 -13.15 -1.84
N VAL A 337 8.02 -14.46 -1.66
CA VAL A 337 8.21 -15.39 -2.78
C VAL A 337 6.87 -16.04 -3.08
N ASN A 338 6.51 -16.02 -4.37
CA ASN A 338 5.32 -16.63 -4.88
C ASN A 338 5.31 -18.14 -4.62
N HIS A 339 4.18 -18.68 -4.26
CA HIS A 339 3.97 -20.09 -3.97
C HIS A 339 2.99 -20.77 -4.94
N ASP A 340 2.78 -20.21 -6.13
CA ASP A 340 1.91 -20.79 -7.16
C ASP A 340 2.33 -22.21 -7.57
N SER A 341 3.62 -22.52 -7.42
CA SER A 341 4.15 -23.87 -7.63
C SER A 341 3.51 -24.93 -6.71
N HIS A 342 3.05 -24.53 -5.52
CA HIS A 342 2.36 -25.38 -4.55
C HIS A 342 0.84 -25.43 -4.76
N ASN A 343 0.30 -24.60 -5.63
CA ASN A 343 -1.11 -24.60 -5.94
C ASN A 343 -1.41 -25.68 -6.98
N ILE A 344 -2.37 -26.56 -6.66
CA ILE A 344 -2.91 -27.58 -7.57
C ILE A 344 -4.29 -27.10 -7.99
N LYS A 345 -4.47 -26.86 -9.29
CA LYS A 345 -5.79 -26.56 -9.82
C LYS A 345 -6.60 -27.82 -9.90
N ILE A 346 -7.78 -27.81 -9.29
CA ILE A 346 -8.71 -28.93 -9.28
C ILE A 346 -9.97 -28.49 -10.00
N ASP A 347 -10.30 -29.17 -11.09
CA ASP A 347 -11.56 -29.02 -11.78
C ASP A 347 -12.48 -30.15 -11.32
N LEU A 348 -13.62 -29.80 -10.71
CA LEU A 348 -14.59 -30.70 -10.13
C LEU A 348 -15.85 -30.70 -10.97
N GLN A 349 -16.29 -31.88 -11.42
CA GLN A 349 -17.54 -32.06 -12.13
C GLN A 349 -18.45 -32.99 -11.34
N THR A 350 -19.62 -32.47 -10.97
CA THR A 350 -20.62 -33.20 -10.20
C THR A 350 -22.01 -32.89 -10.74
N ALA A 351 -22.99 -33.71 -10.37
CA ALA A 351 -24.41 -33.36 -10.58
C ALA A 351 -24.76 -32.08 -9.80
N ALA A 352 -25.45 -31.14 -10.43
CA ALA A 352 -25.87 -29.88 -9.81
C ALA A 352 -26.78 -30.07 -8.59
N VAL A 353 -27.54 -31.15 -8.56
CA VAL A 353 -28.46 -31.56 -7.47
C VAL A 353 -28.35 -33.05 -7.30
N SER A 354 -28.25 -33.52 -6.06
CA SER A 354 -28.29 -34.92 -5.70
C SER A 354 -29.26 -35.13 -4.53
N ARG A 355 -29.86 -36.32 -4.44
CA ARG A 355 -30.76 -36.68 -3.35
C ARG A 355 -30.13 -37.73 -2.42
N PRO A 356 -30.42 -37.69 -1.13
CA PRO A 356 -29.95 -38.71 -0.21
C PRO A 356 -30.37 -40.12 -0.66
N GLY A 357 -29.42 -41.07 -0.63
CA GLY A 357 -29.64 -42.46 -1.02
C GLY A 357 -29.44 -42.76 -2.50
N GLU A 358 -29.17 -41.77 -3.35
CA GLU A 358 -28.81 -41.96 -4.76
C GLU A 358 -27.28 -42.06 -4.94
N PRO A 359 -26.78 -42.83 -5.94
CA PRO A 359 -25.39 -42.83 -6.28
C PRO A 359 -24.91 -41.43 -6.68
N PHE A 360 -23.80 -40.99 -6.11
CA PHE A 360 -23.20 -39.69 -6.37
C PHE A 360 -21.79 -39.86 -6.92
N THR A 361 -21.55 -39.37 -8.14
CA THR A 361 -20.26 -39.45 -8.80
C THR A 361 -19.62 -38.08 -8.81
N ILE A 362 -18.34 -38.05 -8.45
CA ILE A 362 -17.47 -36.87 -8.50
C ILE A 362 -16.36 -37.16 -9.48
N ASP A 363 -16.35 -36.49 -10.61
CA ASP A 363 -15.26 -36.49 -11.55
C ASP A 363 -14.34 -35.30 -11.26
N TYR A 364 -13.04 -35.56 -11.28
CA TYR A 364 -12.07 -34.49 -11.05
C TYR A 364 -10.88 -34.57 -11.99
N HIS A 365 -10.34 -33.41 -12.32
CA HIS A 365 -9.10 -33.27 -13.06
C HIS A 365 -8.14 -32.35 -12.30
N THR A 366 -6.85 -32.68 -12.29
CA THR A 366 -5.81 -31.87 -11.66
C THR A 366 -4.72 -31.53 -12.67
N ASP A 367 -4.17 -30.33 -12.60
CA ASP A 367 -3.07 -29.87 -13.46
C ASP A 367 -1.70 -30.49 -13.09
N LYS A 368 -1.59 -31.04 -11.87
CA LYS A 368 -0.38 -31.68 -11.33
C LYS A 368 -0.71 -32.91 -10.51
N PRO A 369 0.20 -33.91 -10.42
CA PRO A 369 0.04 -35.00 -9.48
C PRO A 369 0.00 -34.52 -8.04
N GLY A 370 -0.96 -35.01 -7.25
CA GLY A 370 -1.09 -34.62 -5.84
C GLY A 370 -2.05 -35.51 -5.08
N LYS A 371 -2.09 -35.31 -3.76
CA LYS A 371 -3.11 -35.93 -2.89
C LYS A 371 -4.25 -34.95 -2.73
N ILE A 372 -5.45 -35.43 -2.92
CA ILE A 372 -6.69 -34.64 -2.69
C ILE A 372 -7.49 -35.27 -1.58
N ILE A 373 -8.20 -34.44 -0.84
CA ILE A 373 -9.21 -34.86 0.14
C ILE A 373 -10.54 -34.34 -0.39
N VAL A 374 -11.53 -35.22 -0.48
CA VAL A 374 -12.87 -34.90 -0.99
C VAL A 374 -13.86 -34.96 0.16
N PHE A 375 -14.65 -33.91 0.30
CA PHE A 375 -15.75 -33.83 1.25
C PHE A 375 -17.05 -33.56 0.50
N ALA A 376 -18.12 -34.27 0.88
CA ALA A 376 -19.48 -33.96 0.48
C ALA A 376 -20.25 -33.58 1.75
N VAL A 377 -20.71 -32.36 1.83
CA VAL A 377 -21.41 -31.80 3.01
C VAL A 377 -22.71 -31.15 2.54
N ASP A 378 -23.76 -31.35 3.30
CA ASP A 378 -25.07 -30.69 3.05
C ASP A 378 -24.91 -29.16 3.07
N GLU A 379 -25.47 -28.51 2.04
CA GLU A 379 -25.37 -27.06 1.88
C GLU A 379 -26.00 -26.28 3.03
N GLY A 380 -27.12 -26.78 3.57
CA GLY A 380 -27.80 -26.16 4.70
C GLY A 380 -26.93 -26.13 5.96
N ILE A 381 -26.11 -27.15 6.19
CA ILE A 381 -25.14 -27.20 7.30
C ILE A 381 -24.04 -26.17 7.09
N LEU A 382 -23.54 -26.05 5.86
CA LEU A 382 -22.49 -25.07 5.54
C LEU A 382 -22.99 -23.63 5.72
N GLN A 383 -24.23 -23.35 5.35
CA GLN A 383 -24.85 -22.02 5.54
C GLN A 383 -25.05 -21.68 7.01
N VAL A 384 -25.57 -22.61 7.82
CA VAL A 384 -25.78 -22.42 9.26
C VAL A 384 -24.45 -22.21 9.99
N ALA A 385 -23.42 -22.99 9.61
CA ALA A 385 -22.07 -22.89 10.18
C ALA A 385 -21.29 -21.68 9.68
N LYS A 386 -21.77 -20.94 8.66
CA LYS A 386 -21.02 -19.87 7.95
C LYS A 386 -19.63 -20.37 7.53
N TYR A 387 -19.57 -21.59 7.03
CA TYR A 387 -18.33 -22.25 6.67
C TYR A 387 -17.67 -21.54 5.50
N THR A 388 -16.37 -21.25 5.64
CA THR A 388 -15.51 -20.82 4.55
C THR A 388 -14.43 -21.87 4.33
N THR A 389 -14.17 -22.23 3.07
CA THR A 389 -13.12 -23.19 2.74
C THR A 389 -11.77 -22.66 3.24
N PRO A 390 -11.03 -23.41 4.06
CA PRO A 390 -9.72 -22.99 4.53
C PRO A 390 -8.74 -22.82 3.37
N ASP A 391 -7.89 -21.81 3.46
CA ASP A 391 -6.75 -21.62 2.57
C ASP A 391 -5.46 -22.03 3.29
N PRO A 392 -4.97 -23.28 3.06
CA PRO A 392 -3.75 -23.76 3.71
C PRO A 392 -2.51 -22.98 3.30
N LEU A 393 -2.43 -22.52 2.03
CA LEU A 393 -1.27 -21.76 1.57
C LEU A 393 -1.18 -20.41 2.27
N ALA A 394 -2.29 -19.68 2.37
CA ALA A 394 -2.34 -18.43 3.12
C ALA A 394 -1.97 -18.63 4.60
N PHE A 395 -2.36 -19.75 5.21
CA PHE A 395 -2.04 -20.07 6.59
C PHE A 395 -0.55 -20.38 6.79
N PHE A 396 0.03 -21.31 6.00
CA PHE A 396 1.42 -21.76 6.16
C PHE A 396 2.44 -20.72 5.68
N PHE A 397 2.08 -19.88 4.70
CA PHE A 397 2.94 -18.83 4.16
C PHE A 397 2.56 -17.43 4.61
N GLN A 398 1.83 -17.31 5.72
CA GLN A 398 1.55 -16.00 6.33
C GLN A 398 2.85 -15.27 6.66
N LYS A 399 2.78 -13.94 6.74
CA LYS A 399 3.92 -13.10 7.07
C LYS A 399 4.41 -13.45 8.49
N HIS A 400 5.61 -14.00 8.58
CA HIS A 400 6.29 -14.18 9.87
C HIS A 400 6.93 -12.86 10.28
N ALA A 401 6.91 -12.57 11.59
CA ALA A 401 7.70 -11.47 12.14
C ALA A 401 9.19 -11.79 11.96
N LEU A 402 10.00 -10.76 11.71
CA LEU A 402 11.44 -10.90 11.77
C LEU A 402 11.82 -11.04 13.27
N GLU A 403 12.36 -12.18 13.66
CA GLU A 403 12.81 -12.43 15.05
C GLU A 403 14.19 -11.78 15.29
N VAL A 404 14.29 -10.45 15.16
CA VAL A 404 15.55 -9.70 15.13
C VAL A 404 15.85 -8.94 16.42
N GLU A 405 15.27 -9.27 17.54
CA GLU A 405 15.73 -8.69 18.84
C GLU A 405 17.22 -8.99 19.14
N ALA A 406 17.79 -10.06 18.57
CA ALA A 406 19.18 -10.42 18.75
C ALA A 406 20.18 -9.43 18.12
N TYR A 407 19.83 -8.70 17.06
CA TYR A 407 20.77 -7.87 16.30
C TYR A 407 21.31 -6.64 17.04
N LEU A 408 20.48 -5.94 17.77
CA LEU A 408 20.92 -4.73 18.47
C LEU A 408 21.91 -5.02 19.60
N ASN A 409 21.75 -6.14 20.31
CA ASN A 409 22.65 -6.52 21.38
C ASN A 409 23.99 -7.07 20.86
N HIS A 410 23.95 -7.86 19.80
CA HIS A 410 25.19 -8.39 19.18
C HIS A 410 25.96 -7.31 18.42
N GLY A 411 25.29 -6.40 17.74
CA GLY A 411 25.92 -5.24 17.11
C GLY A 411 26.66 -4.35 18.14
N LEU A 412 26.13 -4.20 19.35
CA LEU A 412 26.77 -3.49 20.44
C LEU A 412 27.98 -4.24 21.00
N GLU A 413 27.95 -5.57 21.07
CA GLU A 413 29.11 -6.38 21.51
C GLU A 413 30.20 -6.43 20.45
N ILE A 414 29.85 -6.50 19.18
CA ILE A 414 30.79 -6.40 18.05
C ILE A 414 31.44 -5.03 18.00
N THR A 415 30.66 -3.94 18.16
CA THR A 415 31.21 -2.58 18.24
C THR A 415 32.08 -2.39 19.47
N ARG A 416 31.76 -3.02 20.60
CA ARG A 416 32.62 -3.04 21.79
C ARG A 416 33.89 -3.85 21.57
N GLY A 417 33.82 -4.99 20.88
CA GLY A 417 35.00 -5.79 20.48
C GLY A 417 35.91 -5.03 19.54
N ILE A 418 35.34 -4.47 18.47
CA ILE A 418 36.05 -3.62 17.48
C ILE A 418 36.60 -2.36 18.19
N ALA A 419 35.84 -1.71 19.06
CA ALA A 419 36.30 -0.55 19.81
C ALA A 419 37.45 -0.89 20.78
N ARG A 420 37.44 -2.08 21.38
CA ARG A 420 38.52 -2.57 22.23
C ARG A 420 39.78 -2.88 21.41
N ASP A 421 39.61 -3.51 20.24
CA ASP A 421 40.73 -3.80 19.33
C ASP A 421 41.27 -2.51 18.69
N PHE A 422 40.41 -1.55 18.44
CA PHE A 422 40.72 -0.19 18.02
C PHE A 422 41.53 0.55 19.08
N GLU A 423 41.19 0.43 20.37
CA GLU A 423 41.91 1.03 21.48
C GLU A 423 43.32 0.40 21.63
N ILE A 424 43.44 -0.92 21.43
CA ILE A 424 44.72 -1.64 21.41
C ILE A 424 45.58 -1.18 20.24
N LEU A 425 45.04 -1.04 19.04
CA LEU A 425 45.74 -0.55 17.86
C LEU A 425 46.13 0.92 18.01
N ARG A 426 45.28 1.77 18.59
CA ARG A 426 45.60 3.17 18.89
C ARG A 426 46.76 3.31 19.87
N ARG A 427 46.86 2.44 20.87
CA ARG A 427 47.95 2.41 21.82
C ARG A 427 49.26 1.89 21.22
N SER A 428 49.18 1.11 20.12
CA SER A 428 50.37 0.58 19.44
C SER A 428 51.03 1.54 18.45
N HIS A 429 50.53 2.79 18.33
CA HIS A 429 51.11 3.84 17.45
C HIS A 429 51.17 3.49 15.95
N ILE A 430 50.27 2.59 15.46
CA ILE A 430 50.19 2.30 14.04
C ILE A 430 49.51 3.48 13.36
N THR A 431 50.29 4.27 12.63
CA THR A 431 49.85 5.46 11.88
C THR A 431 49.50 5.14 10.42
N ASP A 432 49.77 3.93 9.95
CA ASP A 432 49.53 3.52 8.58
C ASP A 432 48.07 2.99 8.42
N ARG A 433 47.25 3.81 7.76
CA ARG A 433 45.84 3.51 7.45
C ARG A 433 45.66 2.27 6.56
N THR A 434 46.59 1.99 5.66
CA THR A 434 46.51 0.85 4.73
C THR A 434 46.70 -0.46 5.47
N LEU A 435 47.66 -0.49 6.40
CA LEU A 435 47.93 -1.64 7.25
C LEU A 435 46.75 -1.92 8.20
N TYR A 436 46.14 -0.88 8.76
CA TYR A 436 44.95 -1.01 9.59
C TYR A 436 43.76 -1.65 8.84
N ASN A 437 43.47 -1.17 7.63
CA ASN A 437 42.43 -1.72 6.78
C ASN A 437 42.70 -3.18 6.36
N GLN A 438 43.95 -3.55 6.12
CA GLN A 438 44.34 -4.92 5.83
C GLN A 438 44.12 -5.83 7.03
N ILE A 439 44.53 -5.40 8.23
CA ILE A 439 44.34 -6.17 9.48
C ILE A 439 42.87 -6.37 9.79
N LEU A 440 42.02 -5.33 9.62
CA LEU A 440 40.58 -5.41 9.82
C LEU A 440 39.93 -6.36 8.81
N LEU A 441 40.28 -6.26 7.53
CA LEU A 441 39.81 -7.14 6.48
C LEU A 441 40.26 -8.59 6.69
N GLU A 442 41.46 -8.82 7.16
CA GLU A 442 41.95 -10.17 7.49
C GLU A 442 41.28 -10.75 8.74
N ALA A 443 41.02 -9.92 9.76
CA ALA A 443 40.28 -10.33 10.95
C ALA A 443 38.83 -10.74 10.58
N LEU A 444 38.18 -9.97 9.70
CA LEU A 444 36.85 -10.28 9.16
C LEU A 444 36.85 -11.55 8.27
N LYS A 445 37.93 -11.80 7.52
CA LYS A 445 38.08 -13.03 6.70
C LYS A 445 38.38 -14.28 7.52
N LYS A 446 39.13 -14.14 8.63
CA LYS A 446 39.56 -15.26 9.48
C LYS A 446 38.51 -15.75 10.46
N ASN A 447 37.41 -15.03 10.61
CA ASN A 447 36.35 -15.44 11.52
C ASN A 447 35.04 -15.72 10.75
N PRO A 448 34.92 -16.92 10.11
CA PRO A 448 33.68 -17.32 9.43
C PRO A 448 32.51 -17.43 10.41
N ASP A 449 32.76 -17.62 11.69
CA ASP A 449 31.76 -17.60 12.77
C ASP A 449 31.20 -16.19 13.01
N PHE A 450 31.84 -15.16 12.50
CA PHE A 450 31.34 -13.79 12.53
C PHE A 450 30.02 -13.65 11.75
N ILE A 451 29.88 -14.37 10.62
CA ILE A 451 28.64 -14.47 9.87
C ILE A 451 27.64 -15.36 10.62
N ALA A 452 28.10 -16.43 11.27
CA ALA A 452 27.25 -17.33 12.06
C ALA A 452 26.69 -16.68 13.33
N THR A 453 27.42 -15.73 13.94
CA THR A 453 26.94 -14.94 15.09
C THR A 453 25.86 -13.91 14.70
N TRP A 454 25.76 -13.59 13.43
CA TRP A 454 24.68 -12.77 12.88
C TRP A 454 23.41 -13.58 12.57
N THR A 455 23.46 -14.89 12.72
CA THR A 455 22.39 -15.83 12.34
C THR A 455 21.61 -16.41 13.52
N ILE A 456 21.83 -15.96 14.75
CA ILE A 456 21.11 -16.48 15.92
C ILE A 456 20.17 -15.41 16.49
#